data_0a701686cb82caac9fb7ff8da1a8b154
#
_entry.id   0a701686cb82caac9fb7ff8da1a8b154
#
_cell.length_a   1.000
_cell.length_b   1.000
_cell.length_c   1.000
_cell.angle_alpha   90.00
_cell.angle_beta   90.00
_cell.angle_gamma   90.00
#
_symmetry.space_group_name_H-M   'P 1'
#
loop_
_entity.id
_entity.type
_entity.pdbx_description
1 polymer ?
#
loop_
_entity_poly.entity_id
_entity_poly.type
_entity_poly.pdbx_seq_one_letter_code
_entity_poly.pdbx_strand_id
1 'polypeptide(L)'
;MKEREEFSMKFKENKLIGGGNGLKLSHNHGLHLFIGRLAAFTLAEVLITLGIIGVVAALTMPSVVNNVEGKQLQSALKKGYSEISQAFELMKSDVGRDILPVDYPPGTFAKEYKEYFVKTLSSNYSGLVSKDLDIVDFNGLKTYKTYNKKNSLISNFFDDGQFVLPDGALILINDSGPMLISIDVNGMNKGPNLYGRDLFTFEITNEGKLLPSGAVGTSSVFLCSKTSTSSMNGGGCTYYAITDPNYFKKRYYK
;
A
#
# COMPACT_ATOMS: atom_id res chain seq x y z
N MET A 1 28.91 22.75 22.71
CA MET A 1 30.17 23.10 22.07
C MET A 1 30.09 22.65 20.61
N LYS A 2 30.00 23.70 19.74
CA LYS A 2 30.61 23.83 18.42
C LYS A 2 30.21 22.80 17.35
N GLU A 3 29.84 23.11 16.12
CA GLU A 3 29.95 24.37 15.35
C GLU A 3 28.92 24.32 14.21
N ARG A 4 28.26 25.44 13.96
CA ARG A 4 27.50 25.70 12.73
C ARG A 4 28.48 26.37 11.77
N GLU A 5 28.68 25.80 10.60
CA GLU A 5 29.35 26.52 9.51
C GLU A 5 28.32 27.17 8.60
N GLU A 6 28.30 28.51 8.68
CA GLU A 6 27.62 29.38 7.73
C GLU A 6 28.38 29.42 6.41
N PHE A 7 27.71 29.08 5.33
CA PHE A 7 28.22 29.28 3.96
C PHE A 7 27.86 30.69 3.50
N SER A 8 28.80 31.64 3.68
CA SER A 8 28.68 33.03 3.23
C SER A 8 29.16 33.15 1.79
N MET A 9 28.24 33.46 0.86
CA MET A 9 28.57 33.80 -0.52
C MET A 9 29.04 35.25 -0.61
N LYS A 10 30.33 35.46 -0.83
CA LYS A 10 30.91 36.79 -1.10
C LYS A 10 30.62 37.21 -2.54
N PHE A 11 29.78 38.25 -2.69
CA PHE A 11 29.75 39.03 -3.93
C PHE A 11 30.98 39.95 -3.99
N LYS A 12 31.79 39.82 -5.03
CA LYS A 12 32.85 40.75 -5.38
C LYS A 12 32.25 41.91 -6.19
N GLU A 13 32.21 43.10 -5.60
CA GLU A 13 32.02 44.35 -6.32
C GLU A 13 33.25 44.64 -7.19
N ASN A 14 33.08 44.75 -8.50
CA ASN A 14 34.09 45.32 -9.38
C ASN A 14 33.88 46.82 -9.51
N LYS A 15 34.83 47.56 -8.93
CA LYS A 15 34.95 49.00 -8.97
C LYS A 15 35.49 49.44 -10.35
N LEU A 16 34.68 50.14 -11.12
CA LEU A 16 35.08 50.80 -12.37
C LEU A 16 35.90 52.04 -12.06
N ILE A 17 37.16 52.04 -12.42
CA ILE A 17 38.01 53.24 -12.44
C ILE A 17 37.98 53.82 -13.82
N GLY A 18 37.57 55.06 -13.94
CA GLY A 18 37.53 55.80 -15.17
C GLY A 18 38.90 56.27 -15.63
N GLY A 19 39.09 56.24 -16.93
CA GLY A 19 40.24 56.84 -17.60
C GLY A 19 39.82 57.10 -19.03
N GLY A 20 39.59 58.38 -19.34
CA GLY A 20 39.24 58.83 -20.67
C GLY A 20 40.42 58.73 -21.66
N ASN A 21 40.10 58.36 -22.87
CA ASN A 21 40.73 58.90 -24.08
C ASN A 21 39.87 58.55 -25.28
N GLY A 22 39.57 59.55 -26.08
CA GLY A 22 38.70 59.52 -27.19
C GLY A 22 39.16 58.56 -28.30
N LEU A 23 38.23 57.87 -28.84
CA LEU A 23 38.39 57.12 -30.08
C LEU A 23 37.36 57.58 -31.09
N LYS A 24 37.92 57.99 -32.22
CA LYS A 24 37.22 58.48 -33.44
C LYS A 24 36.23 57.45 -33.93
N LEU A 25 35.05 57.92 -34.27
CA LEU A 25 34.05 57.17 -35.04
C LEU A 25 34.60 56.91 -36.44
N SER A 26 34.89 55.65 -36.74
CA SER A 26 35.04 55.14 -38.11
C SER A 26 33.71 54.55 -38.52
N HIS A 27 33.21 55.05 -39.63
CA HIS A 27 32.02 54.63 -40.34
C HIS A 27 32.18 53.20 -40.91
N ASN A 28 31.06 52.51 -40.98
CA ASN A 28 30.75 51.31 -41.75
C ASN A 28 31.23 49.96 -41.21
N HIS A 29 30.27 49.33 -40.45
CA HIS A 29 29.82 47.98 -40.80
C HIS A 29 28.44 47.79 -40.17
N GLY A 30 27.44 47.59 -41.02
CA GLY A 30 26.07 47.35 -40.63
C GLY A 30 25.99 46.09 -39.75
N LEU A 31 25.83 46.30 -38.47
CA LEU A 31 25.45 45.23 -37.52
C LEU A 31 23.97 44.93 -37.78
N HIS A 32 23.70 43.97 -38.67
CA HIS A 32 22.39 43.36 -38.74
C HIS A 32 22.11 42.64 -37.42
N LEU A 33 21.53 43.34 -36.46
CA LEU A 33 20.86 42.73 -35.33
C LEU A 33 19.74 41.86 -35.92
N PHE A 34 20.01 40.56 -36.01
CA PHE A 34 18.93 39.56 -36.10
C PHE A 34 18.14 39.62 -34.80
N ILE A 35 17.20 40.54 -34.72
CA ILE A 35 16.13 40.48 -33.75
C ILE A 35 15.27 39.29 -34.19
N GLY A 36 15.66 38.10 -33.74
CA GLY A 36 14.81 36.93 -33.81
C GLY A 36 13.47 37.33 -33.21
N ARG A 37 12.39 37.27 -33.98
CA ARG A 37 11.04 37.46 -33.48
C ARG A 37 10.85 36.44 -32.38
N LEU A 38 10.92 36.88 -31.11
CA LEU A 38 10.44 36.09 -30.00
C LEU A 38 8.94 35.94 -30.23
N ALA A 39 8.54 34.77 -30.69
CA ALA A 39 7.15 34.44 -30.83
C ALA A 39 6.53 34.47 -29.41
N ALA A 40 5.87 35.55 -29.08
CA ALA A 40 5.09 35.67 -27.86
C ALA A 40 3.77 34.94 -28.09
N PHE A 41 3.45 33.99 -27.20
CA PHE A 41 2.17 33.31 -27.24
C PHE A 41 1.03 34.29 -26.94
N THR A 42 -0.05 34.16 -27.68
CA THR A 42 -1.26 34.93 -27.41
C THR A 42 -1.98 34.42 -26.19
N LEU A 43 -2.67 35.30 -25.47
CA LEU A 43 -3.50 34.91 -24.33
C LEU A 43 -4.54 33.84 -24.73
N ALA A 44 -5.09 33.93 -25.94
CA ALA A 44 -6.06 32.98 -26.46
C ALA A 44 -5.45 31.57 -26.64
N GLU A 45 -4.23 31.46 -27.21
CA GLU A 45 -3.54 30.17 -27.36
C GLU A 45 -3.28 29.50 -26.03
N VAL A 46 -2.85 30.28 -25.02
CA VAL A 46 -2.62 29.74 -23.65
C VAL A 46 -3.93 29.27 -23.03
N LEU A 47 -5.01 30.03 -23.16
CA LEU A 47 -6.31 29.64 -22.59
C LEU A 47 -6.88 28.39 -23.27
N ILE A 48 -6.77 28.27 -24.59
CA ILE A 48 -7.24 27.09 -25.34
C ILE A 48 -6.42 25.87 -24.95
N THR A 49 -5.09 25.98 -24.88
CA THR A 49 -4.23 24.84 -24.51
C THR A 49 -4.46 24.38 -23.08
N LEU A 50 -4.59 25.31 -22.13
CA LEU A 50 -4.92 24.97 -20.74
C LEU A 50 -6.31 24.33 -20.63
N GLY A 51 -7.29 24.80 -21.41
CA GLY A 51 -8.63 24.21 -21.48
C GLY A 51 -8.59 22.76 -21.95
N ILE A 52 -7.88 22.48 -23.04
CA ILE A 52 -7.74 21.11 -23.59
C ILE A 52 -7.01 20.21 -22.59
N ILE A 53 -5.88 20.67 -22.04
CA ILE A 53 -5.12 19.90 -21.03
C ILE A 53 -6.00 19.61 -19.80
N GLY A 54 -6.77 20.59 -19.34
CA GLY A 54 -7.68 20.43 -18.20
C GLY A 54 -8.72 19.34 -18.44
N VAL A 55 -9.38 19.33 -19.61
CA VAL A 55 -10.38 18.30 -19.95
C VAL A 55 -9.74 16.91 -20.08
N VAL A 56 -8.60 16.81 -20.77
CA VAL A 56 -7.89 15.53 -20.92
C VAL A 56 -7.44 14.99 -19.56
N ALA A 57 -6.85 15.84 -18.71
CA ALA A 57 -6.44 15.46 -17.36
C ALA A 57 -7.65 14.99 -16.52
N ALA A 58 -8.77 15.70 -16.54
CA ALA A 58 -9.98 15.34 -15.80
C ALA A 58 -10.52 13.95 -16.21
N LEU A 59 -10.44 13.58 -17.47
CA LEU A 59 -10.89 12.28 -17.99
C LEU A 59 -9.89 11.14 -17.72
N THR A 60 -8.59 11.41 -17.72
CA THR A 60 -7.56 10.38 -17.64
C THR A 60 -7.08 10.12 -16.21
N MET A 61 -7.02 11.15 -15.35
CA MET A 61 -6.46 11.05 -13.99
C MET A 61 -7.13 9.97 -13.12
N PRO A 62 -8.48 9.84 -13.08
CA PRO A 62 -9.11 8.79 -12.28
C PRO A 62 -8.72 7.37 -12.70
N SER A 63 -8.50 7.14 -13.98
CA SER A 63 -8.08 5.83 -14.49
C SER A 63 -6.64 5.50 -14.10
N VAL A 64 -5.74 6.46 -14.22
CA VAL A 64 -4.32 6.30 -13.86
C VAL A 64 -4.18 6.03 -12.37
N VAL A 65 -4.81 6.84 -11.51
CA VAL A 65 -4.75 6.68 -10.04
C VAL A 65 -5.22 5.31 -9.60
N ASN A 66 -6.37 4.84 -10.13
CA ASN A 66 -6.89 3.52 -9.76
C ASN A 66 -5.99 2.36 -10.21
N ASN A 67 -5.35 2.49 -11.37
CA ASN A 67 -4.42 1.46 -11.86
C ASN A 67 -3.15 1.41 -11.00
N VAL A 68 -2.64 2.55 -10.57
CA VAL A 68 -1.48 2.64 -9.66
C VAL A 68 -1.81 2.05 -8.31
N GLU A 69 -2.92 2.45 -7.69
CA GLU A 69 -3.41 1.89 -6.42
C GLU A 69 -3.58 0.37 -6.50
N GLY A 70 -4.23 -0.13 -7.56
CA GLY A 70 -4.41 -1.57 -7.74
C GLY A 70 -3.10 -2.35 -7.82
N LYS A 71 -2.08 -1.82 -8.50
CA LYS A 71 -0.75 -2.44 -8.56
C LYS A 71 -0.04 -2.39 -7.20
N GLN A 72 -0.19 -1.31 -6.45
CA GLN A 72 0.38 -1.18 -5.10
C GLN A 72 -0.23 -2.22 -4.15
N LEU A 73 -1.56 -2.35 -4.12
CA LEU A 73 -2.24 -3.35 -3.31
C LEU A 73 -1.87 -4.78 -3.72
N GLN A 74 -1.73 -5.06 -5.02
CA GLN A 74 -1.29 -6.37 -5.50
C GLN A 74 0.13 -6.70 -5.05
N SER A 75 1.04 -5.75 -5.14
CA SER A 75 2.43 -5.90 -4.68
C SER A 75 2.49 -6.12 -3.17
N ALA A 76 1.74 -5.32 -2.42
CA ALA A 76 1.66 -5.42 -0.96
C ALA A 76 1.06 -6.76 -0.52
N LEU A 77 0.00 -7.25 -1.20
CA LEU A 77 -0.56 -8.57 -0.93
C LEU A 77 0.45 -9.70 -1.17
N LYS A 78 1.19 -9.65 -2.28
CA LYS A 78 2.21 -10.67 -2.58
C LYS A 78 3.33 -10.67 -1.54
N LYS A 79 3.78 -9.48 -1.12
CA LYS A 79 4.75 -9.32 -0.05
C LYS A 79 4.21 -9.93 1.24
N GLY A 80 3.03 -9.50 1.71
CA GLY A 80 2.43 -9.98 2.94
C GLY A 80 2.18 -11.49 2.94
N TYR A 81 1.70 -12.06 1.82
CA TYR A 81 1.55 -13.50 1.68
C TYR A 81 2.89 -14.24 1.80
N SER A 82 3.96 -13.70 1.20
CA SER A 82 5.28 -14.28 1.32
C SER A 82 5.79 -14.27 2.78
N GLU A 83 5.58 -13.18 3.49
CA GLU A 83 5.98 -13.03 4.90
C GLU A 83 5.18 -13.98 5.81
N ILE A 84 3.86 -14.04 5.63
CA ILE A 84 2.96 -14.97 6.34
C ILE A 84 3.39 -16.41 6.10
N SER A 85 3.66 -16.79 4.84
CA SER A 85 4.06 -18.16 4.48
C SER A 85 5.42 -18.52 5.07
N GLN A 86 6.40 -17.62 5.02
CA GLN A 86 7.72 -17.86 5.59
C GLN A 86 7.66 -18.06 7.11
N ALA A 87 6.88 -17.24 7.82
CA ALA A 87 6.69 -17.39 9.26
C ALA A 87 6.02 -18.73 9.59
N PHE A 88 5.02 -19.14 8.80
CA PHE A 88 4.32 -20.39 8.95
C PHE A 88 5.22 -21.61 8.72
N GLU A 89 6.03 -21.59 7.64
CA GLU A 89 6.98 -22.68 7.37
C GLU A 89 8.11 -22.75 8.40
N LEU A 90 8.56 -21.61 8.92
CA LEU A 90 9.53 -21.56 10.01
C LEU A 90 8.94 -22.21 11.28
N MET A 91 7.69 -21.88 11.62
CA MET A 91 6.99 -22.50 12.75
C MET A 91 6.88 -24.03 12.56
N LYS A 92 6.45 -24.49 11.38
CA LYS A 92 6.40 -25.93 11.09
C LYS A 92 7.75 -26.63 11.25
N SER A 93 8.82 -25.98 10.79
CA SER A 93 10.18 -26.50 10.89
C SER A 93 10.64 -26.63 12.35
N ASP A 94 10.37 -25.64 13.18
CA ASP A 94 10.76 -25.63 14.59
C ASP A 94 9.93 -26.63 15.41
N VAL A 95 8.61 -26.72 15.14
CA VAL A 95 7.71 -27.67 15.79
C VAL A 95 7.96 -29.12 15.32
N GLY A 96 8.53 -29.28 14.11
CA GLY A 96 8.87 -30.58 13.53
C GLY A 96 7.68 -31.39 13.03
N ARG A 97 6.50 -30.77 12.90
CA ARG A 97 5.26 -31.40 12.39
C ARG A 97 4.34 -30.38 11.73
N ASP A 98 3.30 -30.85 11.08
CA ASP A 98 2.26 -29.98 10.56
C ASP A 98 1.54 -29.23 11.69
N ILE A 99 1.19 -27.98 11.42
CA ILE A 99 0.43 -27.11 12.29
C ILE A 99 -1.06 -27.38 12.03
N LEU A 100 -1.71 -28.05 12.95
CA LEU A 100 -3.13 -28.40 12.82
C LEU A 100 -3.98 -27.55 13.76
N PRO A 101 -5.13 -27.02 13.32
CA PRO A 101 -6.03 -26.24 14.15
C PRO A 101 -6.41 -26.93 15.46
N VAL A 102 -6.56 -28.26 15.42
CA VAL A 102 -6.92 -29.07 16.59
C VAL A 102 -5.87 -29.07 17.71
N ASP A 103 -4.62 -28.75 17.39
CA ASP A 103 -3.51 -28.73 18.37
C ASP A 103 -3.43 -27.41 19.15
N TYR A 104 -4.17 -26.40 18.75
CA TYR A 104 -4.13 -25.06 19.32
C TYR A 104 -5.46 -24.71 19.98
N PRO A 105 -5.52 -24.72 21.32
CA PRO A 105 -6.66 -24.16 22.03
C PRO A 105 -6.84 -22.67 21.70
N PRO A 106 -8.08 -22.14 21.74
CA PRO A 106 -8.36 -20.73 21.49
C PRO A 106 -7.43 -19.78 22.27
N GLY A 107 -6.86 -18.78 21.60
CA GLY A 107 -5.95 -17.79 22.15
C GLY A 107 -4.48 -18.24 22.26
N THR A 108 -4.11 -19.43 21.76
CA THR A 108 -2.72 -19.94 21.86
C THR A 108 -1.93 -19.81 20.56
N PHE A 109 -2.53 -20.09 19.43
CA PHE A 109 -1.86 -20.00 18.13
C PHE A 109 -1.36 -18.59 17.81
N ALA A 110 -2.18 -17.59 18.05
CA ALA A 110 -1.85 -16.19 17.73
C ALA A 110 -0.56 -15.74 18.44
N LYS A 111 -0.40 -16.11 19.72
CA LYS A 111 0.77 -15.78 20.52
C LYS A 111 2.03 -16.47 20.00
N GLU A 112 1.94 -17.76 19.72
CA GLU A 112 3.08 -18.55 19.24
C GLU A 112 3.48 -18.14 17.82
N TYR A 113 2.51 -18.02 16.90
CA TYR A 113 2.76 -17.60 15.52
C TYR A 113 3.40 -16.22 15.40
N LYS A 114 3.00 -15.29 16.27
CA LYS A 114 3.60 -13.94 16.32
C LYS A 114 5.11 -13.99 16.53
N GLU A 115 5.61 -14.88 17.38
CA GLU A 115 7.04 -15.02 17.62
C GLU A 115 7.80 -15.43 16.36
N TYR A 116 7.26 -16.36 15.59
CA TYR A 116 7.83 -16.77 14.30
C TYR A 116 7.76 -15.66 13.26
N PHE A 117 6.68 -14.93 13.25
CA PHE A 117 6.53 -13.78 12.35
C PHE A 117 7.58 -12.71 12.64
N VAL A 118 7.81 -12.39 13.91
CA VAL A 118 8.87 -11.46 14.33
C VAL A 118 10.26 -11.98 13.95
N LYS A 119 10.55 -13.26 14.15
CA LYS A 119 11.82 -13.87 13.72
C LYS A 119 12.04 -13.75 12.21
N THR A 120 11.02 -14.04 11.41
CA THR A 120 11.06 -13.93 9.94
C THR A 120 11.37 -12.51 9.48
N LEU A 121 10.73 -11.51 10.07
CA LEU A 121 10.92 -10.11 9.72
C LEU A 121 12.23 -9.53 10.28
N SER A 122 12.70 -9.99 11.44
CA SER A 122 13.95 -9.49 12.05
C SER A 122 15.18 -9.74 11.18
N SER A 123 15.15 -10.74 10.31
CA SER A 123 16.20 -10.97 9.30
C SER A 123 16.20 -9.90 8.20
N ASN A 124 15.08 -9.21 7.99
CA ASN A 124 14.88 -8.24 6.91
C ASN A 124 14.75 -6.78 7.40
N TYR A 125 14.50 -6.56 8.71
CA TYR A 125 14.23 -5.24 9.26
C TYR A 125 14.95 -5.05 10.61
N SER A 126 16.02 -4.26 10.61
CA SER A 126 16.64 -3.79 11.85
C SER A 126 15.77 -2.70 12.48
N GLY A 127 15.06 -3.03 13.55
CA GLY A 127 14.28 -2.03 14.30
C GLY A 127 12.80 -2.31 14.48
N LEU A 128 12.40 -3.57 14.46
CA LEU A 128 11.01 -3.99 14.64
C LEU A 128 10.44 -3.66 16.03
N VAL A 129 9.44 -2.82 16.05
CA VAL A 129 8.53 -2.65 17.17
C VAL A 129 7.17 -3.23 16.77
N SER A 130 6.95 -4.53 17.01
CA SER A 130 5.58 -5.03 17.01
C SER A 130 4.90 -4.45 18.24
N LYS A 131 4.06 -3.45 18.07
CA LYS A 131 3.13 -3.06 19.11
C LYS A 131 2.02 -4.10 19.13
N ASP A 132 1.84 -4.75 20.29
CA ASP A 132 0.57 -5.40 20.60
C ASP A 132 -0.47 -4.30 20.60
N LEU A 133 -1.31 -4.33 19.60
CA LEU A 133 -2.42 -3.43 19.55
C LEU A 133 -3.61 -4.22 20.09
N ASP A 134 -4.05 -3.89 21.30
CA ASP A 134 -5.43 -4.11 21.71
C ASP A 134 -6.34 -3.22 20.80
N ILE A 135 -6.30 -3.49 19.48
CA ILE A 135 -7.17 -2.80 18.51
C ILE A 135 -8.61 -3.34 18.61
N VAL A 136 -8.85 -4.28 19.50
CA VAL A 136 -10.19 -4.79 19.77
C VAL A 136 -10.99 -3.83 20.64
N ASP A 137 -10.99 -2.57 20.29
CA ASP A 137 -12.24 -1.87 20.38
C ASP A 137 -13.08 -2.35 19.17
N PHE A 138 -14.18 -3.05 19.45
CA PHE A 138 -15.22 -3.43 18.49
C PHE A 138 -15.58 -2.32 17.49
N ASN A 139 -15.21 -1.08 17.78
CA ASN A 139 -15.36 0.09 16.96
C ASN A 139 -14.32 0.19 15.83
N GLY A 140 -13.11 -0.27 16.02
CA GLY A 140 -12.06 -0.22 14.99
C GLY A 140 -12.36 -1.11 13.77
N LEU A 141 -12.89 -2.33 14.00
CA LEU A 141 -13.30 -3.23 12.90
C LEU A 141 -14.58 -2.80 12.18
N LYS A 142 -15.39 -1.91 12.77
CA LYS A 142 -16.55 -1.32 12.08
C LYS A 142 -16.17 -0.47 10.86
N THR A 143 -14.92 -0.07 10.74
CA THR A 143 -14.42 0.65 9.57
C THR A 143 -14.32 -0.26 8.35
N TYR A 144 -14.11 -1.57 8.55
CA TYR A 144 -14.03 -2.54 7.45
C TYR A 144 -15.42 -2.89 6.92
N LYS A 145 -15.53 -2.88 5.61
CA LYS A 145 -16.76 -3.25 4.89
C LYS A 145 -16.55 -4.55 4.13
N THR A 146 -17.66 -5.26 3.92
CA THR A 146 -17.69 -6.40 3.01
C THR A 146 -17.33 -6.00 1.58
N TYR A 147 -16.91 -6.97 0.76
CA TYR A 147 -16.47 -6.79 -0.62
C TYR A 147 -17.37 -5.87 -1.47
N ASN A 148 -18.68 -5.96 -1.30
CA ASN A 148 -19.67 -5.16 -2.00
C ASN A 148 -20.16 -3.94 -1.21
N LYS A 149 -19.53 -3.62 -0.08
CA LYS A 149 -19.84 -2.49 0.84
C LYS A 149 -21.20 -2.52 1.51
N LYS A 150 -21.96 -3.61 1.39
CA LYS A 150 -23.31 -3.68 1.94
C LYS A 150 -23.33 -3.77 3.47
N ASN A 151 -22.36 -4.46 4.05
CA ASN A 151 -22.28 -4.72 5.49
C ASN A 151 -20.91 -4.34 6.07
N SER A 152 -20.84 -4.20 7.39
CA SER A 152 -19.58 -4.23 8.14
C SER A 152 -19.15 -5.67 8.39
N LEU A 153 -17.85 -5.90 8.60
CA LEU A 153 -17.34 -7.20 8.98
C LEU A 153 -17.76 -7.57 10.40
N ILE A 154 -17.80 -8.88 10.67
CA ILE A 154 -17.92 -9.40 12.03
C ILE A 154 -16.52 -9.48 12.64
N SER A 155 -16.36 -8.95 13.86
CA SER A 155 -15.08 -8.89 14.57
C SER A 155 -14.54 -10.25 14.98
N ASN A 156 -15.41 -11.22 15.28
CA ASN A 156 -15.07 -12.53 15.85
C ASN A 156 -14.10 -13.40 15.03
N PHE A 157 -13.76 -13.01 13.79
CA PHE A 157 -12.76 -13.69 12.97
C PHE A 157 -11.43 -12.93 12.88
N PHE A 158 -11.22 -11.93 13.78
CA PHE A 158 -10.07 -11.03 13.71
C PHE A 158 -9.56 -10.60 15.09
N ASP A 159 -10.02 -11.23 16.19
CA ASP A 159 -9.88 -10.72 17.55
C ASP A 159 -8.97 -11.57 18.48
N ASP A 160 -8.50 -12.72 18.03
CA ASP A 160 -7.65 -13.58 18.86
C ASP A 160 -6.17 -13.14 18.87
N GLY A 161 -5.75 -12.29 17.95
CA GLY A 161 -4.41 -11.69 17.92
C GLY A 161 -4.25 -10.64 16.84
N GLN A 162 -3.54 -9.56 17.17
CA GLN A 162 -3.35 -8.44 16.27
C GLN A 162 -1.97 -7.83 16.44
N PHE A 163 -1.29 -7.48 15.33
CA PHE A 163 -0.04 -6.74 15.36
C PHE A 163 0.20 -5.98 14.06
N VAL A 164 0.92 -4.86 14.17
CA VAL A 164 1.26 -4.01 13.02
C VAL A 164 2.69 -4.28 12.60
N LEU A 165 2.88 -4.37 11.29
CA LEU A 165 4.18 -4.48 10.66
C LEU A 165 4.86 -3.11 10.53
N PRO A 166 6.20 -3.05 10.35
CA PRO A 166 6.92 -1.78 10.20
C PRO A 166 6.48 -0.93 9.04
N ASP A 167 5.97 -1.52 7.97
CA ASP A 167 5.43 -0.82 6.79
C ASP A 167 4.00 -0.33 6.99
N GLY A 168 3.41 -0.64 8.15
CA GLY A 168 2.07 -0.24 8.53
C GLY A 168 0.97 -1.24 8.18
N ALA A 169 1.30 -2.37 7.56
CA ALA A 169 0.34 -3.45 7.35
C ALA A 169 -0.12 -4.03 8.71
N LEU A 170 -1.37 -4.47 8.77
CA LEU A 170 -1.97 -5.00 9.99
C LEU A 170 -2.25 -6.50 9.83
N ILE A 171 -1.72 -7.31 10.74
CA ILE A 171 -2.03 -8.74 10.85
C ILE A 171 -3.12 -8.94 11.89
N LEU A 172 -4.11 -9.74 11.54
CA LEU A 172 -5.25 -10.12 12.35
C LEU A 172 -5.36 -11.65 12.37
N ILE A 173 -5.49 -12.24 13.54
CA ILE A 173 -5.53 -13.69 13.69
C ILE A 173 -6.85 -14.11 14.33
N ASN A 174 -7.37 -15.25 13.87
CA ASN A 174 -8.44 -15.99 14.49
C ASN A 174 -7.95 -17.42 14.73
N ASP A 175 -8.03 -17.88 15.96
CA ASP A 175 -7.68 -19.26 16.31
C ASP A 175 -8.84 -20.00 17.01
N SER A 176 -10.02 -19.40 17.07
CA SER A 176 -11.25 -19.97 17.59
C SER A 176 -12.23 -20.27 16.43
N GLY A 177 -12.31 -21.51 15.98
CA GLY A 177 -13.09 -21.91 14.80
C GLY A 177 -12.18 -22.19 13.60
N PRO A 178 -12.42 -21.63 12.40
CA PRO A 178 -11.41 -21.75 11.35
C PRO A 178 -10.17 -20.93 11.73
N MET A 179 -9.00 -21.55 11.72
CA MET A 179 -7.74 -20.89 12.05
C MET A 179 -7.33 -20.00 10.87
N LEU A 180 -7.31 -18.69 11.12
CA LEU A 180 -7.13 -17.68 10.07
C LEU A 180 -5.98 -16.73 10.39
N ILE A 181 -5.27 -16.36 9.34
CA ILE A 181 -4.32 -15.25 9.35
C ILE A 181 -4.79 -14.25 8.29
N SER A 182 -5.18 -13.06 8.72
CA SER A 182 -5.61 -12.00 7.82
C SER A 182 -4.61 -10.86 7.79
N ILE A 183 -4.48 -10.21 6.65
CA ILE A 183 -3.61 -9.05 6.47
C ILE A 183 -4.37 -7.91 5.82
N ASP A 184 -4.35 -6.75 6.46
CA ASP A 184 -4.62 -5.48 5.82
C ASP A 184 -3.29 -4.92 5.29
N VAL A 185 -3.14 -4.96 3.98
CA VAL A 185 -1.85 -4.75 3.31
C VAL A 185 -1.36 -3.30 3.31
N ASN A 186 -2.23 -2.35 3.61
CA ASN A 186 -1.89 -0.93 3.70
C ASN A 186 -2.21 -0.31 5.07
N GLY A 187 -2.82 -1.09 5.95
CA GLY A 187 -3.15 -0.73 7.32
C GLY A 187 -4.44 0.07 7.45
N MET A 188 -5.09 -0.06 8.60
CA MET A 188 -6.42 0.45 8.90
C MET A 188 -6.62 1.96 8.63
N ASN A 189 -5.54 2.74 8.70
CA ASN A 189 -5.58 4.19 8.48
C ASN A 189 -5.57 4.59 7.00
N LYS A 190 -5.34 3.65 6.09
CA LYS A 190 -5.35 3.87 4.64
C LYS A 190 -6.47 3.04 4.02
N GLY A 191 -7.53 3.70 3.58
CA GLY A 191 -8.62 2.99 2.93
C GLY A 191 -8.22 2.29 1.63
N PRO A 192 -9.15 1.50 1.10
CA PRO A 192 -10.62 1.55 1.31
C PRO A 192 -11.18 0.76 2.50
N ASN A 193 -10.38 0.02 3.27
CA ASN A 193 -10.79 -0.85 4.36
C ASN A 193 -11.90 -1.83 3.92
N LEU A 194 -11.59 -2.58 2.86
CA LEU A 194 -12.52 -3.45 2.16
C LEU A 194 -12.02 -4.89 2.11
N TYR A 195 -12.84 -5.80 2.63
CA TYR A 195 -12.55 -7.22 2.56
C TYR A 195 -12.45 -7.67 1.10
N GLY A 196 -11.32 -8.28 0.73
CA GLY A 196 -11.00 -8.65 -0.65
C GLY A 196 -10.46 -7.48 -1.51
N ARG A 197 -10.11 -6.33 -0.92
CA ARG A 197 -9.45 -5.24 -1.66
C ARG A 197 -8.10 -4.87 -1.04
N ASP A 198 -8.08 -4.61 0.27
CA ASP A 198 -6.89 -4.34 1.09
C ASP A 198 -6.80 -5.28 2.30
N LEU A 199 -7.90 -5.85 2.77
CA LEU A 199 -7.93 -6.91 3.77
C LEU A 199 -8.11 -8.29 3.08
N PHE A 200 -7.21 -9.23 3.37
CA PHE A 200 -7.17 -10.57 2.79
C PHE A 200 -6.97 -11.61 3.88
N THR A 201 -7.52 -12.81 3.70
CA THR A 201 -7.50 -13.89 4.70
C THR A 201 -6.92 -15.15 4.12
N PHE A 202 -6.06 -15.79 4.90
CA PHE A 202 -5.49 -17.12 4.66
C PHE A 202 -5.98 -18.05 5.77
N GLU A 203 -6.25 -19.29 5.41
CA GLU A 203 -6.76 -20.31 6.30
C GLU A 203 -5.72 -21.43 6.48
N ILE A 204 -5.48 -21.83 7.71
CA ILE A 204 -4.74 -23.05 8.02
C ILE A 204 -5.75 -24.18 8.04
N THR A 205 -5.64 -25.10 7.09
CA THR A 205 -6.58 -26.20 6.93
C THR A 205 -6.33 -27.31 7.96
N ASN A 206 -7.28 -28.23 8.08
CA ASN A 206 -7.13 -29.40 8.95
C ASN A 206 -5.99 -30.35 8.53
N GLU A 207 -5.48 -30.18 7.29
CA GLU A 207 -4.30 -30.88 6.79
C GLU A 207 -2.99 -30.11 7.01
N GLY A 208 -3.02 -29.02 7.78
CA GLY A 208 -1.85 -28.20 8.09
C GLY A 208 -1.30 -27.41 6.90
N LYS A 209 -2.17 -27.05 5.94
CA LYS A 209 -1.79 -26.21 4.78
C LYS A 209 -2.28 -24.79 4.99
N LEU A 210 -1.42 -23.84 4.69
CA LEU A 210 -1.79 -22.43 4.62
C LEU A 210 -2.29 -22.10 3.20
N LEU A 211 -3.58 -21.85 3.07
CA LEU A 211 -4.23 -21.57 1.78
C LEU A 211 -4.92 -20.19 1.78
N PRO A 212 -4.93 -19.49 0.63
CA PRO A 212 -5.75 -18.29 0.50
C PRO A 212 -7.24 -18.66 0.60
N SER A 213 -7.99 -17.98 1.45
CA SER A 213 -9.43 -18.24 1.58
C SER A 213 -10.15 -18.11 0.25
N GLY A 214 -11.07 -19.05 -0.02
CA GLY A 214 -11.73 -19.23 -1.31
C GLY A 214 -11.05 -20.27 -2.22
N ALA A 215 -9.89 -20.81 -1.83
CA ALA A 215 -9.29 -21.97 -2.49
C ALA A 215 -10.06 -23.26 -2.14
N VAL A 216 -9.88 -24.29 -2.96
CA VAL A 216 -10.42 -25.63 -2.66
C VAL A 216 -9.79 -26.14 -1.36
N GLY A 217 -10.61 -26.59 -0.42
CA GLY A 217 -10.18 -27.07 0.90
C GLY A 217 -10.28 -26.02 2.01
N THR A 218 -10.63 -24.78 1.70
CA THR A 218 -10.91 -23.74 2.71
C THR A 218 -12.40 -23.67 3.04
N SER A 219 -12.73 -22.98 4.14
CA SER A 219 -14.09 -22.82 4.63
C SER A 219 -15.00 -22.11 3.62
N SER A 220 -16.19 -22.69 3.40
CA SER A 220 -17.22 -22.15 2.49
C SER A 220 -17.93 -20.89 3.00
N VAL A 221 -17.69 -20.48 4.25
CA VAL A 221 -18.30 -19.27 4.81
C VAL A 221 -17.73 -17.99 4.20
N PHE A 222 -16.52 -18.05 3.67
CA PHE A 222 -15.85 -16.92 3.03
C PHE A 222 -16.23 -16.81 1.56
N LEU A 223 -17.02 -15.81 1.24
CA LEU A 223 -17.55 -15.58 -0.10
C LEU A 223 -16.76 -14.51 -0.85
N CYS A 224 -16.85 -14.55 -2.19
CA CYS A 224 -16.42 -13.46 -3.07
C CYS A 224 -17.57 -13.13 -4.05
N SER A 225 -18.51 -12.33 -3.63
CA SER A 225 -19.77 -12.10 -4.35
C SER A 225 -20.16 -10.63 -4.42
N LYS A 226 -20.61 -10.19 -5.59
CA LYS A 226 -21.16 -8.83 -5.78
C LYS A 226 -22.52 -8.64 -5.08
N THR A 227 -23.25 -9.71 -4.85
CA THR A 227 -24.64 -9.66 -4.40
C THR A 227 -24.85 -10.15 -2.98
N SER A 228 -23.95 -10.97 -2.44
CA SER A 228 -24.08 -11.56 -1.11
C SER A 228 -24.26 -10.50 -0.01
N THR A 229 -25.12 -10.78 0.94
CA THR A 229 -25.33 -9.99 2.16
C THR A 229 -24.58 -10.58 3.37
N SER A 230 -23.78 -11.63 3.18
CA SER A 230 -22.96 -12.19 4.25
C SER A 230 -21.97 -11.16 4.76
N SER A 231 -21.82 -11.07 6.09
CA SER A 231 -20.79 -10.26 6.75
C SER A 231 -19.37 -10.77 6.55
N MET A 232 -19.20 -11.99 6.01
CA MET A 232 -17.91 -12.59 5.65
C MET A 232 -17.62 -12.50 4.14
N ASN A 233 -18.44 -11.75 3.40
CA ASN A 233 -18.25 -11.55 1.97
C ASN A 233 -17.03 -10.69 1.68
N GLY A 234 -16.06 -11.28 1.05
CA GLY A 234 -14.75 -10.69 0.70
C GLY A 234 -13.58 -11.61 1.05
N GLY A 235 -13.71 -12.45 2.09
CA GLY A 235 -12.65 -13.38 2.49
C GLY A 235 -12.24 -14.32 1.38
N GLY A 236 -13.20 -14.97 0.72
CA GLY A 236 -12.97 -15.84 -0.42
C GLY A 236 -12.41 -15.15 -1.66
N CYS A 237 -12.34 -13.82 -1.66
CA CYS A 237 -11.70 -13.08 -2.75
C CYS A 237 -10.16 -13.18 -2.71
N THR A 238 -9.58 -13.60 -1.59
CA THR A 238 -8.12 -13.76 -1.44
C THR A 238 -7.54 -14.70 -2.48
N TYR A 239 -8.19 -15.83 -2.73
CA TYR A 239 -7.78 -16.76 -3.77
C TYR A 239 -7.69 -16.09 -5.15
N TYR A 240 -8.72 -15.33 -5.52
CA TYR A 240 -8.71 -14.62 -6.82
C TYR A 240 -7.70 -13.48 -6.85
N ALA A 241 -7.48 -12.80 -5.74
CA ALA A 241 -6.49 -11.72 -5.64
C ALA A 241 -5.05 -12.22 -5.84
N ILE A 242 -4.77 -13.47 -5.45
CA ILE A 242 -3.47 -14.13 -5.67
C ILE A 242 -3.35 -14.70 -7.09
N THR A 243 -4.41 -15.32 -7.62
CA THR A 243 -4.36 -16.12 -8.85
C THR A 243 -4.76 -15.38 -10.11
N ASP A 244 -5.65 -14.37 -10.04
CA ASP A 244 -6.06 -13.58 -11.22
C ASP A 244 -5.20 -12.30 -11.35
N PRO A 245 -4.32 -12.20 -12.37
CA PRO A 245 -3.47 -11.02 -12.58
C PRO A 245 -4.25 -9.74 -12.87
N ASN A 246 -5.53 -9.86 -13.22
CA ASN A 246 -6.43 -8.74 -13.50
C ASN A 246 -7.36 -8.39 -12.33
N TYR A 247 -7.26 -9.11 -11.21
CA TYR A 247 -8.13 -8.92 -10.06
C TYR A 247 -8.21 -7.44 -9.64
N PHE A 248 -7.08 -6.79 -9.41
CA PHE A 248 -7.02 -5.42 -8.93
C PHE A 248 -7.38 -4.35 -9.99
N LYS A 249 -7.43 -4.72 -11.27
CA LYS A 249 -7.89 -3.83 -12.35
C LYS A 249 -9.42 -3.75 -12.42
N LYS A 250 -10.10 -4.76 -11.93
CA LYS A 250 -11.57 -4.86 -11.97
C LYS A 250 -12.16 -4.09 -10.78
N ARG A 251 -13.10 -3.18 -11.05
CA ARG A 251 -13.92 -2.54 -10.00
C ARG A 251 -15.13 -3.43 -9.73
N TYR A 252 -14.98 -4.37 -8.80
CA TYR A 252 -16.03 -5.34 -8.51
C TYR A 252 -17.25 -4.79 -7.75
N TYR A 253 -17.14 -3.59 -7.18
CA TYR A 253 -18.15 -2.97 -6.31
C TYR A 253 -18.84 -1.72 -6.92
N LYS A 254 -18.86 -1.62 -8.27
CA LYS A 254 -19.73 -0.64 -8.95
C LYS A 254 -21.05 -1.29 -9.33
#